data_9353e7d0d76497327cb4a1cdc8459bc4
#
_entry.id   9353e7d0d76497327cb4a1cdc8459bc4
#
_cell.length_a   1.000
_cell.length_b   1.000
_cell.length_c   1.000
_cell.angle_alpha   90.00
_cell.angle_beta   90.00
_cell.angle_gamma   90.00
#
_symmetry.space_group_name_H-M   'P 1'
#
loop_
_entity.id
_entity.type
_entity.pdbx_description
1 polymer ?
#
loop_
_entity_poly.entity_id
_entity_poly.type
_entity_poly.pdbx_seq_one_letter_code
_entity_poly.pdbx_strand_id
1 'polypeptide(L)'
;MRPLTTLPKAHLHLHFTGSMRHGTLIELAERDGVHLPAALVEEWPPQLSAADEKGWFRFQRLYDVARSVLRTEDDVRRLVREAAEDDRADGCVWTEIQVDPSGYAAKFGGVTAFTDLVIDAVRDASASTGLGMSVIIAANRTRHPLDARTLARLAGQYAGRGVHGFGLSNDERRGDTASFGPAFRIAERAGLMLAPHGGELRGPDHVRQCLTHLAPNRLGHGVRAAEDPRLLETIAAAGIGLEVCPASNVALGVYTTIDEVPVRELMAAGVDVALGADDPLLFGTRLAGQYALLRAAQNFSDDELAELARRSLRASQAPDDLRASALAGVEAWLAEERGTMAP
;
A
#
# COMPACT_ATOMS: atom_id res chain seq x y z
N MET A 1 19.86 -5.77 -18.50
CA MET A 1 18.87 -5.15 -17.56
C MET A 1 19.31 -5.46 -16.15
N ARG A 2 19.29 -4.48 -15.26
CA ARG A 2 19.68 -4.68 -13.84
C ARG A 2 18.61 -5.45 -13.06
N PRO A 3 18.99 -6.28 -12.06
CA PRO A 3 18.01 -6.94 -11.19
C PRO A 3 17.22 -5.91 -10.38
N LEU A 4 15.90 -6.01 -10.39
CA LEU A 4 15.02 -5.09 -9.66
C LEU A 4 14.97 -5.37 -8.16
N THR A 5 15.31 -6.60 -7.77
CA THR A 5 15.39 -7.05 -6.38
C THR A 5 16.60 -6.48 -5.60
N THR A 6 17.56 -5.88 -6.32
CA THR A 6 18.72 -5.21 -5.71
C THR A 6 18.59 -3.68 -5.74
N LEU A 7 17.57 -3.13 -6.41
CA LEU A 7 17.27 -1.69 -6.41
C LEU A 7 16.68 -1.30 -5.05
N PRO A 8 17.34 -0.45 -4.25
CA PRO A 8 16.77 0.03 -2.98
C PRO A 8 15.54 0.90 -3.24
N LYS A 9 14.45 0.61 -2.51
CA LYS A 9 13.17 1.32 -2.66
C LYS A 9 12.34 1.25 -1.39
N ALA A 10 11.32 2.07 -1.30
CA ALA A 10 10.32 2.03 -0.23
C ALA A 10 8.99 1.48 -0.76
N HIS A 11 8.32 0.65 0.05
CA HIS A 11 6.97 0.14 -0.21
C HIS A 11 5.98 0.89 0.68
N LEU A 12 5.19 1.78 0.09
CA LEU A 12 4.34 2.73 0.82
C LEU A 12 2.86 2.35 0.82
N HIS A 13 2.46 1.39 -0.06
CA HIS A 13 1.07 0.97 -0.21
C HIS A 13 0.95 -0.56 -0.18
N LEU A 14 0.75 -1.08 1.03
CA LEU A 14 0.61 -2.51 1.30
C LEU A 14 -0.45 -2.73 2.37
N HIS A 15 -1.50 -3.48 2.05
CA HIS A 15 -2.55 -3.82 3.02
C HIS A 15 -2.20 -5.06 3.83
N PHE A 16 -2.51 -5.02 5.12
CA PHE A 16 -2.15 -6.04 6.11
C PHE A 16 -2.60 -7.45 5.69
N THR A 17 -3.89 -7.71 5.50
CA THR A 17 -4.36 -9.04 5.04
C THR A 17 -3.87 -9.35 3.63
N GLY A 18 -3.85 -8.36 2.75
CA GLY A 18 -3.42 -8.51 1.35
C GLY A 18 -1.95 -8.85 1.19
N SER A 19 -1.11 -8.61 2.19
CA SER A 19 0.31 -8.99 2.19
C SER A 19 0.55 -10.49 2.43
N MET A 20 -0.46 -11.24 2.88
CA MET A 20 -0.35 -12.67 3.18
C MET A 20 0.14 -13.47 1.96
N ARG A 21 1.05 -14.40 2.17
CA ARG A 21 1.45 -15.36 1.13
C ARG A 21 0.28 -16.29 0.80
N HIS A 22 0.09 -16.60 -0.46
CA HIS A 22 -0.98 -17.53 -0.90
C HIS A 22 -0.87 -18.90 -0.21
N GLY A 23 0.35 -19.46 -0.10
CA GLY A 23 0.56 -20.73 0.61
C GLY A 23 0.16 -20.65 2.10
N THR A 24 0.43 -19.52 2.76
CA THR A 24 0.04 -19.29 4.16
C THR A 24 -1.48 -19.23 4.31
N LEU A 25 -2.19 -18.57 3.37
CA LEU A 25 -3.65 -18.58 3.35
C LEU A 25 -4.21 -20.00 3.32
N ILE A 26 -3.70 -20.85 2.40
CA ILE A 26 -4.15 -22.23 2.25
C ILE A 26 -3.88 -23.03 3.53
N GLU A 27 -2.66 -22.97 4.05
CA GLU A 27 -2.24 -23.71 5.25
C GLU A 27 -3.10 -23.34 6.48
N LEU A 28 -3.32 -22.02 6.71
CA LEU A 28 -4.14 -21.56 7.83
C LEU A 28 -5.62 -21.95 7.66
N ALA A 29 -6.13 -21.91 6.43
CA ALA A 29 -7.49 -22.32 6.12
C ALA A 29 -7.69 -23.83 6.37
N GLU A 30 -6.76 -24.68 5.94
CA GLU A 30 -6.78 -26.12 6.19
C GLU A 30 -6.71 -26.43 7.69
N ARG A 31 -5.77 -25.82 8.41
CA ARG A 31 -5.60 -25.97 9.85
C ARG A 31 -6.90 -25.73 10.62
N ASP A 32 -7.63 -24.69 10.22
CA ASP A 32 -8.80 -24.18 10.95
C ASP A 32 -10.14 -24.61 10.32
N GLY A 33 -10.12 -25.43 9.26
CA GLY A 33 -11.33 -25.91 8.56
C GLY A 33 -12.11 -24.77 7.89
N VAL A 34 -11.43 -23.71 7.42
CA VAL A 34 -12.05 -22.61 6.70
C VAL A 34 -12.18 -22.98 5.22
N HIS A 35 -13.40 -22.95 4.71
CA HIS A 35 -13.63 -23.19 3.27
C HIS A 35 -13.25 -21.95 2.45
N LEU A 36 -12.22 -22.08 1.62
CA LEU A 36 -11.81 -21.05 0.68
C LEU A 36 -12.61 -21.15 -0.63
N PRO A 37 -13.03 -20.00 -1.23
CA PRO A 37 -13.56 -19.97 -2.58
C PRO A 37 -12.55 -20.49 -3.62
N ALA A 38 -13.03 -21.15 -4.70
CA ALA A 38 -12.20 -21.65 -5.80
C ALA A 38 -11.26 -20.57 -6.38
N ALA A 39 -11.73 -19.34 -6.46
CA ALA A 39 -10.94 -18.18 -6.89
C ALA A 39 -9.65 -17.94 -6.07
N LEU A 40 -9.60 -18.38 -4.81
CA LEU A 40 -8.41 -18.26 -3.94
C LEU A 40 -7.56 -19.55 -3.92
N VAL A 41 -8.00 -20.64 -4.53
CA VAL A 41 -7.29 -21.93 -4.50
C VAL A 41 -6.91 -22.40 -5.90
N GLU A 42 -7.91 -22.57 -6.78
CA GLU A 42 -7.76 -23.18 -8.10
C GLU A 42 -7.48 -22.16 -9.20
N GLU A 43 -7.99 -20.93 -9.04
CA GLU A 43 -7.96 -19.84 -10.03
C GLU A 43 -7.07 -18.68 -9.60
N TRP A 44 -6.11 -18.92 -8.71
CA TRP A 44 -5.24 -17.87 -8.19
C TRP A 44 -4.21 -17.37 -9.23
N PRO A 45 -3.97 -16.04 -9.35
CA PRO A 45 -4.67 -14.95 -8.70
C PRO A 45 -6.10 -14.78 -9.24
N PRO A 46 -7.06 -14.39 -8.37
CA PRO A 46 -8.46 -14.32 -8.74
C PRO A 46 -8.71 -13.30 -9.87
N GLN A 47 -9.63 -13.63 -10.75
CA GLN A 47 -10.12 -12.69 -11.76
C GLN A 47 -11.08 -11.70 -11.08
N LEU A 48 -10.67 -10.44 -10.99
CA LEU A 48 -11.36 -9.39 -10.26
C LEU A 48 -11.94 -8.33 -11.21
N SER A 49 -12.81 -7.51 -10.69
CA SER A 49 -13.29 -6.29 -11.32
C SER A 49 -13.96 -5.43 -10.25
N ALA A 50 -13.71 -4.14 -10.26
CA ALA A 50 -14.41 -3.16 -9.44
C ALA A 50 -15.15 -2.11 -10.29
N ALA A 51 -15.40 -2.41 -11.56
CA ALA A 51 -16.10 -1.54 -12.48
C ALA A 51 -17.51 -1.15 -11.97
N ASP A 52 -18.13 -2.03 -11.17
CA ASP A 52 -19.38 -1.78 -10.48
C ASP A 52 -19.33 -2.20 -8.99
N GLU A 53 -20.39 -1.87 -8.25
CA GLU A 53 -20.48 -2.23 -6.83
C GLU A 53 -20.49 -3.74 -6.60
N LYS A 54 -21.02 -4.55 -7.53
CA LYS A 54 -21.05 -6.01 -7.40
C LYS A 54 -19.66 -6.61 -7.53
N GLY A 55 -18.86 -6.07 -8.45
CA GLY A 55 -17.46 -6.45 -8.61
C GLY A 55 -16.63 -6.15 -7.37
N TRP A 56 -16.75 -4.91 -6.85
CA TRP A 56 -16.12 -4.54 -5.59
C TRP A 56 -16.55 -5.44 -4.42
N PHE A 57 -17.83 -5.76 -4.32
CA PHE A 57 -18.34 -6.64 -3.28
C PHE A 57 -17.73 -8.05 -3.37
N ARG A 58 -17.51 -8.59 -4.59
CA ARG A 58 -16.80 -9.87 -4.77
C ARG A 58 -15.36 -9.79 -4.30
N PHE A 59 -14.63 -8.75 -4.67
CA PHE A 59 -13.27 -8.49 -4.18
C PHE A 59 -13.24 -8.43 -2.65
N GLN A 60 -14.10 -7.62 -2.05
CA GLN A 60 -14.17 -7.47 -0.60
C GLN A 60 -14.49 -8.80 0.12
N ARG A 61 -15.33 -9.66 -0.47
CA ARG A 61 -15.60 -10.99 0.09
C ARG A 61 -14.37 -11.89 0.10
N LEU A 62 -13.54 -11.88 -0.94
CA LEU A 62 -12.29 -12.64 -0.96
C LEU A 62 -11.32 -12.13 0.11
N TYR A 63 -11.21 -10.80 0.25
CA TYR A 63 -10.43 -10.17 1.31
C TYR A 63 -10.92 -10.57 2.71
N ASP A 64 -12.25 -10.57 2.93
CA ASP A 64 -12.85 -10.94 4.22
C ASP A 64 -12.63 -12.42 4.55
N VAL A 65 -12.67 -13.31 3.57
CA VAL A 65 -12.33 -14.72 3.75
C VAL A 65 -10.86 -14.86 4.11
N ALA A 66 -9.96 -14.20 3.39
CA ALA A 66 -8.53 -14.21 3.70
C ALA A 66 -8.26 -13.70 5.13
N ARG A 67 -8.91 -12.59 5.53
CA ARG A 67 -8.84 -12.07 6.90
C ARG A 67 -9.34 -13.07 7.95
N SER A 68 -10.30 -13.92 7.59
CA SER A 68 -10.94 -14.84 8.52
C SER A 68 -10.02 -15.95 9.03
N VAL A 69 -8.96 -16.30 8.30
CA VAL A 69 -7.99 -17.33 8.69
C VAL A 69 -7.02 -16.87 9.78
N LEU A 70 -6.88 -15.57 10.00
CA LEU A 70 -6.07 -15.02 11.09
C LEU A 70 -6.84 -15.17 12.40
N ARG A 71 -6.46 -16.13 13.23
CA ARG A 71 -7.18 -16.50 14.45
C ARG A 71 -6.36 -16.39 15.73
N THR A 72 -5.04 -16.47 15.61
CA THR A 72 -4.11 -16.42 16.74
C THR A 72 -3.12 -15.28 16.59
N GLU A 73 -2.46 -14.89 17.68
CA GLU A 73 -1.37 -13.91 17.65
C GLU A 73 -0.21 -14.40 16.77
N ASP A 74 0.08 -15.70 16.79
CA ASP A 74 1.11 -16.31 15.96
C ASP A 74 0.80 -16.16 14.47
N ASP A 75 -0.47 -16.25 14.05
CA ASP A 75 -0.87 -16.01 12.66
C ASP A 75 -0.57 -14.57 12.23
N VAL A 76 -0.87 -13.61 13.12
CA VAL A 76 -0.58 -12.18 12.90
C VAL A 76 0.92 -11.94 12.80
N ARG A 77 1.71 -12.48 13.73
CA ARG A 77 3.18 -12.36 13.72
C ARG A 77 3.78 -13.02 12.49
N ARG A 78 3.27 -14.19 12.09
CA ARG A 78 3.69 -14.89 10.88
C ARG A 78 3.45 -14.04 9.62
N LEU A 79 2.24 -13.49 9.47
CA LEU A 79 1.88 -12.64 8.33
C LEU A 79 2.85 -11.46 8.20
N VAL A 80 3.08 -10.72 9.29
CA VAL A 80 3.96 -9.54 9.28
C VAL A 80 5.40 -9.93 8.97
N ARG A 81 5.91 -11.02 9.56
CA ARG A 81 7.25 -11.52 9.28
C ARG A 81 7.40 -11.91 7.80
N GLU A 82 6.46 -12.66 7.25
CA GLU A 82 6.47 -13.08 5.85
C GLU A 82 6.40 -11.88 4.90
N ALA A 83 5.59 -10.85 5.21
CA ALA A 83 5.56 -9.60 4.45
C ALA A 83 6.91 -8.88 4.46
N ALA A 84 7.57 -8.84 5.62
CA ALA A 84 8.90 -8.24 5.76
C ALA A 84 9.98 -9.01 4.99
N GLU A 85 9.96 -10.34 5.06
CA GLU A 85 10.88 -11.20 4.30
C GLU A 85 10.74 -10.99 2.79
N ASP A 86 9.50 -10.94 2.29
CA ASP A 86 9.21 -10.77 0.87
C ASP A 86 9.61 -9.38 0.37
N ASP A 87 9.28 -8.34 1.11
CA ASP A 87 9.69 -6.98 0.75
C ASP A 87 11.21 -6.80 0.81
N ARG A 88 11.87 -7.43 1.80
CA ARG A 88 13.33 -7.44 1.86
C ARG A 88 13.96 -8.15 0.66
N ALA A 89 13.38 -9.27 0.24
CA ALA A 89 13.80 -10.02 -0.95
C ALA A 89 13.56 -9.21 -2.24
N ASP A 90 12.54 -8.37 -2.26
CA ASP A 90 12.23 -7.44 -3.36
C ASP A 90 13.15 -6.21 -3.41
N GLY A 91 14.07 -6.06 -2.43
CA GLY A 91 14.99 -4.92 -2.34
C GLY A 91 14.44 -3.71 -1.60
N CYS A 92 13.33 -3.87 -0.87
CA CYS A 92 12.84 -2.79 -0.03
C CYS A 92 13.78 -2.55 1.15
N VAL A 93 13.93 -1.29 1.52
CA VAL A 93 14.65 -0.84 2.72
C VAL A 93 13.69 -0.29 3.77
N TRP A 94 12.48 0.09 3.34
CA TRP A 94 11.40 0.61 4.16
C TRP A 94 10.05 0.13 3.65
N THR A 95 9.16 -0.27 4.57
CA THR A 95 7.78 -0.68 4.26
C THR A 95 6.79 -0.05 5.24
N GLU A 96 5.69 0.47 4.70
CA GLU A 96 4.58 1.01 5.46
C GLU A 96 3.36 0.12 5.26
N ILE A 97 2.97 -0.64 6.31
CA ILE A 97 1.85 -1.57 6.24
C ILE A 97 0.57 -0.92 6.76
N GLN A 98 -0.50 -0.94 5.96
CA GLN A 98 -1.80 -0.37 6.31
C GLN A 98 -2.70 -1.41 6.96
N VAL A 99 -3.31 -1.06 8.09
CA VAL A 99 -4.24 -1.94 8.82
C VAL A 99 -5.44 -1.18 9.35
N ASP A 100 -6.65 -1.76 9.18
CA ASP A 100 -7.85 -1.37 9.90
C ASP A 100 -8.04 -2.29 11.11
N PRO A 101 -7.66 -1.87 12.34
CA PRO A 101 -7.74 -2.72 13.53
C PRO A 101 -9.18 -3.12 13.86
N SER A 102 -10.18 -2.35 13.41
CA SER A 102 -11.59 -2.65 13.68
C SER A 102 -12.06 -3.96 13.06
N GLY A 103 -11.43 -4.38 11.96
CA GLY A 103 -11.69 -5.65 11.29
C GLY A 103 -11.28 -6.89 12.10
N TYR A 104 -10.43 -6.72 13.10
CA TYR A 104 -9.84 -7.80 13.91
C TYR A 104 -10.22 -7.73 15.40
N ALA A 105 -10.79 -6.61 15.84
CA ALA A 105 -11.05 -6.29 17.23
C ALA A 105 -11.81 -7.40 17.99
N ALA A 106 -12.81 -8.00 17.34
CA ALA A 106 -13.63 -9.06 17.97
C ALA A 106 -12.84 -10.33 18.30
N LYS A 107 -11.76 -10.62 17.54
CA LYS A 107 -10.94 -11.82 17.72
C LYS A 107 -9.77 -11.59 18.68
N PHE A 108 -9.25 -10.36 18.73
CA PHE A 108 -7.98 -10.04 19.40
C PHE A 108 -8.16 -9.07 20.59
N GLY A 109 -9.32 -9.10 21.25
CA GLY A 109 -9.52 -8.35 22.50
C GLY A 109 -9.73 -6.85 22.34
N GLY A 110 -10.06 -6.37 21.14
CA GLY A 110 -10.34 -4.97 20.85
C GLY A 110 -9.34 -4.30 19.93
N VAL A 111 -9.66 -3.08 19.51
CA VAL A 111 -8.80 -2.33 18.56
C VAL A 111 -7.43 -2.00 19.14
N THR A 112 -7.34 -1.71 20.43
CA THR A 112 -6.07 -1.38 21.11
C THR A 112 -5.18 -2.62 21.19
N ALA A 113 -5.69 -3.74 21.71
CA ALA A 113 -4.92 -4.98 21.84
C ALA A 113 -4.42 -5.48 20.48
N PHE A 114 -5.24 -5.39 19.44
CA PHE A 114 -4.80 -5.75 18.09
C PHE A 114 -3.75 -4.79 17.53
N THR A 115 -3.85 -3.49 17.80
CA THR A 115 -2.85 -2.51 17.40
C THR A 115 -1.51 -2.76 18.10
N ASP A 116 -1.52 -3.06 19.41
CA ASP A 116 -0.32 -3.44 20.15
C ASP A 116 0.35 -4.66 19.52
N LEU A 117 -0.44 -5.71 19.23
CA LEU A 117 0.06 -6.93 18.59
C LEU A 117 0.70 -6.66 17.23
N VAL A 118 0.09 -5.84 16.39
CA VAL A 118 0.65 -5.50 15.06
C VAL A 118 1.93 -4.70 15.19
N ILE A 119 2.00 -3.72 16.09
CA ILE A 119 3.21 -2.92 16.34
C ILE A 119 4.35 -3.82 16.85
N ASP A 120 4.06 -4.72 17.78
CA ASP A 120 5.04 -5.68 18.29
C ASP A 120 5.53 -6.62 17.17
N ALA A 121 4.61 -7.15 16.34
CA ALA A 121 4.95 -7.99 15.21
C ALA A 121 5.82 -7.27 14.18
N VAL A 122 5.51 -5.99 13.88
CA VAL A 122 6.31 -5.14 12.97
C VAL A 122 7.71 -4.90 13.54
N ARG A 123 7.83 -4.60 14.84
CA ARG A 123 9.13 -4.42 15.50
C ARG A 123 9.99 -5.69 15.42
N ASP A 124 9.38 -6.85 15.73
CA ASP A 124 10.08 -8.14 15.71
C ASP A 124 10.49 -8.54 14.28
N ALA A 125 9.62 -8.32 13.30
CA ALA A 125 9.91 -8.58 11.89
C ALA A 125 11.02 -7.65 11.37
N SER A 126 10.96 -6.35 11.70
CA SER A 126 12.02 -5.39 11.36
C SER A 126 13.38 -5.80 11.95
N ALA A 127 13.41 -6.20 13.21
CA ALA A 127 14.63 -6.65 13.86
C ALA A 127 15.23 -7.93 13.23
N SER A 128 14.37 -8.88 12.82
CA SER A 128 14.81 -10.17 12.27
C SER A 128 15.25 -10.09 10.80
N THR A 129 14.65 -9.19 10.00
CA THR A 129 14.93 -9.08 8.55
C THR A 129 15.86 -7.94 8.19
N GLY A 130 16.07 -6.97 9.11
CA GLY A 130 16.79 -5.72 8.83
C GLY A 130 16.01 -4.76 7.91
N LEU A 131 14.73 -5.01 7.64
CA LEU A 131 13.85 -4.10 6.91
C LEU A 131 13.28 -3.05 7.87
N GLY A 132 13.41 -1.77 7.56
CA GLY A 132 12.69 -0.73 8.29
C GLY A 132 11.19 -0.83 8.01
N MET A 133 10.36 -0.80 9.07
CA MET A 133 8.91 -0.93 8.92
C MET A 133 8.14 0.03 9.83
N SER A 134 6.96 0.42 9.38
CA SER A 134 5.98 1.16 10.19
C SER A 134 4.55 0.79 9.86
N VAL A 135 3.63 1.23 10.72
CA VAL A 135 2.20 0.98 10.59
C VAL A 135 1.46 2.26 10.20
N ILE A 136 0.54 2.15 9.25
CA ILE A 136 -0.49 3.14 8.96
C ILE A 136 -1.82 2.58 9.49
N ILE A 137 -2.44 3.26 10.45
CA ILE A 137 -3.79 2.90 10.89
C ILE A 137 -4.78 3.46 9.87
N ALA A 138 -5.52 2.60 9.18
CA ALA A 138 -6.50 3.01 8.18
C ALA A 138 -7.94 2.88 8.72
N ALA A 139 -8.73 3.94 8.55
CA ALA A 139 -10.17 3.87 8.77
C ALA A 139 -10.87 3.34 7.51
N ASN A 140 -12.05 2.77 7.69
CA ASN A 140 -12.87 2.24 6.60
C ASN A 140 -13.99 3.24 6.26
N ARG A 141 -14.00 3.75 5.01
CA ARG A 141 -14.98 4.77 4.59
C ARG A 141 -16.42 4.27 4.49
N THR A 142 -16.63 2.94 4.50
CA THR A 142 -17.97 2.35 4.52
C THR A 142 -18.58 2.30 5.92
N ARG A 143 -17.78 2.59 6.95
CA ARG A 143 -18.22 2.68 8.35
C ARG A 143 -18.58 4.12 8.74
N HIS A 144 -19.16 4.26 9.92
CA HIS A 144 -19.56 5.58 10.42
C HIS A 144 -18.32 6.48 10.66
N PRO A 145 -18.32 7.78 10.30
CA PRO A 145 -17.17 8.66 10.49
C PRO A 145 -16.69 8.82 11.96
N LEU A 146 -17.53 8.52 12.94
CA LEU A 146 -17.11 8.47 14.36
C LEU A 146 -16.13 7.32 14.63
N ASP A 147 -16.23 6.20 13.91
CA ASP A 147 -15.26 5.10 14.04
C ASP A 147 -13.87 5.58 13.58
N ALA A 148 -13.82 6.33 12.46
CA ALA A 148 -12.58 6.94 12.00
C ALA A 148 -11.96 7.90 13.02
N ARG A 149 -12.79 8.69 13.75
CA ARG A 149 -12.27 9.56 14.84
C ARG A 149 -11.69 8.73 16.00
N THR A 150 -12.30 7.60 16.30
CA THR A 150 -11.79 6.68 17.34
C THR A 150 -10.45 6.09 16.92
N LEU A 151 -10.35 5.63 15.67
CA LEU A 151 -9.10 5.10 15.13
C LEU A 151 -8.01 6.19 15.00
N ALA A 152 -8.36 7.42 14.65
CA ALA A 152 -7.41 8.54 14.61
C ALA A 152 -6.84 8.88 16.01
N ARG A 153 -7.67 8.82 17.06
CA ARG A 153 -7.18 8.99 18.44
C ARG A 153 -6.29 7.82 18.86
N LEU A 154 -6.68 6.59 18.50
CA LEU A 154 -5.85 5.40 18.73
C LEU A 154 -4.49 5.57 18.05
N ALA A 155 -4.47 5.85 16.75
CA ALA A 155 -3.25 6.07 15.98
C ALA A 155 -2.35 7.14 16.63
N GLY A 156 -2.95 8.26 17.09
CA GLY A 156 -2.25 9.33 17.79
C GLY A 156 -1.59 8.90 19.11
N GLN A 157 -2.13 7.90 19.80
CA GLN A 157 -1.48 7.35 21.01
C GLN A 157 -0.17 6.61 20.68
N TYR A 158 -0.04 6.10 19.47
CA TYR A 158 1.14 5.36 18.98
C TYR A 158 2.01 6.17 18.02
N ALA A 159 1.72 7.45 17.80
CA ALA A 159 2.52 8.32 16.97
C ALA A 159 3.99 8.32 17.42
N GLY A 160 4.92 8.05 16.50
CA GLY A 160 6.35 7.91 16.80
C GLY A 160 6.71 6.63 17.58
N ARG A 161 5.76 5.75 17.86
CA ARG A 161 5.97 4.47 18.55
C ARG A 161 5.52 3.28 17.70
N GLY A 162 5.86 3.30 16.40
CA GLY A 162 5.52 2.26 15.42
C GLY A 162 4.38 2.66 14.47
N VAL A 163 3.54 3.64 14.81
CA VAL A 163 2.55 4.22 13.90
C VAL A 163 3.06 5.55 13.38
N HIS A 164 3.16 5.69 12.06
CA HIS A 164 3.63 6.89 11.38
C HIS A 164 2.56 7.56 10.52
N GLY A 165 1.44 6.87 10.26
CA GLY A 165 0.41 7.41 9.39
C GLY A 165 -1.01 7.06 9.77
N PHE A 166 -1.94 7.82 9.19
CA PHE A 166 -3.38 7.58 9.26
C PHE A 166 -3.98 7.60 7.85
N GLY A 167 -4.76 6.56 7.51
CA GLY A 167 -5.35 6.35 6.21
C GLY A 167 -6.87 6.26 6.23
N LEU A 168 -7.45 6.18 5.03
CA LEU A 168 -8.86 5.91 4.77
C LEU A 168 -8.97 5.01 3.56
N SER A 169 -9.51 3.83 3.70
CA SER A 169 -9.57 2.80 2.64
C SER A 169 -11.01 2.35 2.35
N ASN A 170 -11.14 1.35 1.47
CA ASN A 170 -12.37 0.75 1.01
C ASN A 170 -13.07 1.56 -0.11
N ASP A 171 -14.26 1.14 -0.57
CA ASP A 171 -14.98 1.62 -1.75
C ASP A 171 -15.13 3.15 -1.81
N GLU A 172 -14.42 3.79 -2.70
CA GLU A 172 -14.42 5.27 -2.87
C GLU A 172 -15.79 5.84 -3.25
N ARG A 173 -16.70 5.01 -3.75
CA ARG A 173 -18.07 5.41 -4.09
C ARG A 173 -18.95 5.53 -2.85
N ARG A 174 -18.47 5.05 -1.71
CA ARG A 174 -19.19 5.03 -0.43
C ARG A 174 -18.68 6.09 0.53
N GLY A 175 -19.57 6.57 1.36
CA GLY A 175 -19.27 7.59 2.36
C GLY A 175 -19.05 8.99 1.74
N ASP A 176 -19.34 10.01 2.51
CA ASP A 176 -19.00 11.40 2.17
C ASP A 176 -17.61 11.73 2.68
N THR A 177 -16.69 12.06 1.77
CA THR A 177 -15.28 12.35 2.09
C THR A 177 -15.13 13.47 3.14
N ALA A 178 -15.96 14.52 3.07
CA ALA A 178 -15.91 15.63 4.01
C ALA A 178 -16.19 15.21 5.47
N SER A 179 -17.04 14.20 5.65
CA SER A 179 -17.39 13.67 6.97
C SER A 179 -16.22 13.03 7.72
N PHE A 180 -15.16 12.61 7.01
CA PHE A 180 -13.93 12.07 7.61
C PHE A 180 -12.91 13.15 7.98
N GLY A 181 -13.04 14.38 7.51
CA GLY A 181 -12.14 15.49 7.82
C GLY A 181 -11.83 15.67 9.31
N PRO A 182 -12.80 15.56 10.24
CA PRO A 182 -12.49 15.62 11.66
C PRO A 182 -11.55 14.52 12.17
N ALA A 183 -11.55 13.30 11.59
CA ALA A 183 -10.61 12.25 11.95
C ALA A 183 -9.21 12.58 11.47
N PHE A 184 -9.07 13.08 10.24
CA PHE A 184 -7.79 13.50 9.66
C PHE A 184 -7.18 14.66 10.44
N ARG A 185 -7.96 15.64 10.86
CA ARG A 185 -7.46 16.72 11.75
C ARG A 185 -6.97 16.22 13.12
N ILE A 186 -7.57 15.14 13.66
CA ILE A 186 -7.08 14.51 14.90
C ILE A 186 -5.71 13.87 14.64
N ALA A 187 -5.57 13.11 13.55
CA ALA A 187 -4.32 12.46 13.18
C ALA A 187 -3.20 13.47 12.87
N GLU A 188 -3.52 14.52 12.11
CA GLU A 188 -2.58 15.63 11.80
C GLU A 188 -2.03 16.27 13.07
N ARG A 189 -2.90 16.61 14.03
CA ARG A 189 -2.48 17.21 15.32
C ARG A 189 -1.63 16.28 16.16
N ALA A 190 -1.72 14.97 15.94
CA ALA A 190 -0.86 13.99 16.57
C ALA A 190 0.49 13.80 15.84
N GLY A 191 0.73 14.54 14.75
CA GLY A 191 1.96 14.46 13.96
C GLY A 191 2.01 13.27 13.02
N LEU A 192 0.86 12.64 12.71
CA LEU A 192 0.80 11.51 11.78
C LEU A 192 0.76 12.00 10.31
N MET A 193 1.45 11.28 9.43
CA MET A 193 1.32 11.42 8.00
C MET A 193 -0.07 10.97 7.54
N LEU A 194 -0.68 11.68 6.60
CA LEU A 194 -2.04 11.45 6.13
C LEU A 194 -2.04 10.83 4.73
N ALA A 195 -2.55 9.60 4.59
CA ALA A 195 -2.58 8.84 3.34
C ALA A 195 -3.97 8.21 3.08
N PRO A 196 -4.99 9.00 2.75
CA PRO A 196 -6.27 8.44 2.35
C PRO A 196 -6.21 7.88 0.93
N HIS A 197 -6.97 6.82 0.63
CA HIS A 197 -7.26 6.41 -0.74
C HIS A 197 -8.12 7.47 -1.43
N GLY A 198 -7.74 7.82 -2.64
CA GLY A 198 -8.49 8.78 -3.45
C GLY A 198 -8.02 8.80 -4.90
N GLY A 199 -8.95 8.70 -5.86
CA GLY A 199 -8.60 8.70 -7.28
C GLY A 199 -8.20 7.33 -7.82
N GLU A 200 -8.74 6.27 -7.24
CA GLU A 200 -8.70 4.91 -7.78
C GLU A 200 -9.99 4.62 -8.57
N LEU A 201 -11.11 4.45 -7.86
CA LEU A 201 -12.42 4.11 -8.46
C LEU A 201 -13.18 5.36 -8.92
N ARG A 202 -12.89 6.51 -8.33
CA ARG A 202 -13.48 7.80 -8.69
C ARG A 202 -12.44 8.73 -9.29
N GLY A 203 -12.88 9.57 -10.24
CA GLY A 203 -12.03 10.47 -10.98
C GLY A 203 -11.55 11.72 -10.22
N PRO A 204 -11.06 12.75 -10.97
CA PRO A 204 -10.43 13.94 -10.42
C PRO A 204 -11.22 14.69 -9.35
N ASP A 205 -12.55 14.70 -9.46
CA ASP A 205 -13.40 15.39 -8.46
C ASP A 205 -13.30 14.76 -7.07
N HIS A 206 -13.14 13.44 -6.98
CA HIS A 206 -12.90 12.79 -5.71
C HIS A 206 -11.51 13.10 -5.16
N VAL A 207 -10.49 13.15 -6.01
CA VAL A 207 -9.15 13.60 -5.62
C VAL A 207 -9.22 15.02 -5.01
N ARG A 208 -9.93 15.96 -5.66
CA ARG A 208 -10.14 17.31 -5.11
C ARG A 208 -10.84 17.30 -3.75
N GLN A 209 -11.83 16.42 -3.55
CA GLN A 209 -12.48 16.26 -2.24
C GLN A 209 -11.48 15.78 -1.18
N CYS A 210 -10.60 14.82 -1.50
CA CYS A 210 -9.55 14.38 -0.59
C CYS A 210 -8.59 15.54 -0.25
N LEU A 211 -8.12 16.30 -1.24
CA LEU A 211 -7.26 17.45 -1.02
C LEU A 211 -7.93 18.50 -0.10
N THR A 212 -9.19 18.82 -0.38
CA THR A 212 -9.93 19.88 0.34
C THR A 212 -10.25 19.50 1.78
N HIS A 213 -10.64 18.25 2.03
CA HIS A 213 -11.23 17.85 3.30
C HIS A 213 -10.30 17.04 4.20
N LEU A 214 -9.30 16.33 3.62
CA LEU A 214 -8.44 15.41 4.34
C LEU A 214 -6.98 15.90 4.44
N ALA A 215 -6.58 16.93 3.70
CA ALA A 215 -5.24 17.52 3.67
C ALA A 215 -4.12 16.46 3.59
N PRO A 216 -4.13 15.57 2.56
CA PRO A 216 -3.22 14.43 2.51
C PRO A 216 -1.77 14.85 2.28
N ASN A 217 -0.82 14.11 2.87
CA ASN A 217 0.59 14.14 2.49
C ASN A 217 0.83 13.23 1.28
N ARG A 218 0.10 12.13 1.20
CA ARG A 218 0.07 11.20 0.07
C ARG A 218 -1.36 10.74 -0.19
N LEU A 219 -1.63 10.29 -1.41
CA LEU A 219 -2.88 9.62 -1.77
C LEU A 219 -2.60 8.16 -2.10
N GLY A 220 -3.31 7.25 -1.46
CA GLY A 220 -3.40 5.88 -1.95
C GLY A 220 -3.98 5.90 -3.36
N HIS A 221 -3.32 5.27 -4.29
CA HIS A 221 -3.51 5.33 -5.74
C HIS A 221 -3.33 6.72 -6.33
N GLY A 222 -4.35 7.57 -6.32
CA GLY A 222 -4.32 8.89 -6.94
C GLY A 222 -4.23 8.87 -8.46
N VAL A 223 -4.25 7.70 -9.06
CA VAL A 223 -3.89 7.44 -10.46
C VAL A 223 -4.79 8.17 -11.45
N ARG A 224 -6.09 8.34 -11.12
CA ARG A 224 -7.05 9.06 -11.96
C ARG A 224 -6.93 10.58 -11.87
N ALA A 225 -6.01 11.12 -11.07
CA ALA A 225 -5.65 12.54 -11.14
C ALA A 225 -5.07 12.91 -12.52
N ALA A 226 -4.50 11.95 -13.24
CA ALA A 226 -4.00 12.13 -14.61
C ALA A 226 -5.09 12.58 -15.62
N GLU A 227 -6.37 12.33 -15.32
CA GLU A 227 -7.49 12.77 -16.17
C GLU A 227 -7.69 14.31 -16.17
N ASP A 228 -6.97 15.04 -15.27
CA ASP A 228 -7.03 16.51 -15.19
C ASP A 228 -5.65 17.14 -14.98
N PRO A 229 -5.05 17.72 -16.03
CA PRO A 229 -3.72 18.32 -15.95
C PRO A 229 -3.59 19.43 -14.89
N ARG A 230 -4.64 20.24 -14.67
CA ARG A 230 -4.61 21.29 -13.62
C ARG A 230 -4.59 20.72 -12.20
N LEU A 231 -5.24 19.56 -12.01
CA LEU A 231 -5.18 18.84 -10.75
C LEU A 231 -3.78 18.28 -10.51
N LEU A 232 -3.12 17.75 -11.54
CA LEU A 232 -1.74 17.29 -11.45
C LEU A 232 -0.78 18.44 -11.08
N GLU A 233 -0.91 19.63 -11.68
CA GLU A 233 -0.15 20.81 -11.29
C GLU A 233 -0.35 21.15 -9.81
N THR A 234 -1.58 21.07 -9.33
CA THR A 234 -1.93 21.31 -7.91
C THR A 234 -1.26 20.31 -6.98
N ILE A 235 -1.33 19.01 -7.32
CA ILE A 235 -0.73 17.91 -6.55
C ILE A 235 0.80 18.08 -6.49
N ALA A 236 1.43 18.32 -7.64
CA ALA A 236 2.87 18.52 -7.74
C ALA A 236 3.33 19.75 -6.95
N ALA A 237 2.65 20.89 -7.10
CA ALA A 237 2.97 22.11 -6.37
C ALA A 237 2.79 21.98 -4.85
N ALA A 238 1.85 21.13 -4.40
CA ALA A 238 1.63 20.85 -2.99
C ALA A 238 2.59 19.77 -2.43
N GLY A 239 3.42 19.14 -3.27
CA GLY A 239 4.33 18.06 -2.85
C GLY A 239 3.62 16.81 -2.36
N ILE A 240 2.41 16.53 -2.86
CA ILE A 240 1.62 15.36 -2.46
C ILE A 240 2.07 14.16 -3.28
N GLY A 241 2.48 13.07 -2.60
CA GLY A 241 2.86 11.82 -3.25
C GLY A 241 1.66 10.98 -3.67
N LEU A 242 1.81 10.21 -4.75
CA LEU A 242 0.81 9.23 -5.19
C LEU A 242 1.38 7.81 -5.08
N GLU A 243 0.59 6.91 -4.45
CA GLU A 243 0.95 5.51 -4.20
C GLU A 243 0.30 4.62 -5.26
N VAL A 244 0.87 4.60 -6.47
CA VAL A 244 0.28 3.93 -7.64
C VAL A 244 0.51 2.42 -7.60
N CYS A 245 -0.55 1.65 -7.84
CA CYS A 245 -0.54 0.18 -7.81
C CYS A 245 -0.95 -0.40 -9.18
N PRO A 246 -0.04 -0.49 -10.16
CA PRO A 246 -0.38 -0.84 -11.55
C PRO A 246 -1.15 -2.15 -11.69
N ALA A 247 -0.69 -3.23 -11.03
CA ALA A 247 -1.36 -4.53 -11.11
C ALA A 247 -2.78 -4.48 -10.54
N SER A 248 -2.99 -3.82 -9.39
CA SER A 248 -4.31 -3.62 -8.79
C SER A 248 -5.22 -2.80 -9.70
N ASN A 249 -4.71 -1.69 -10.24
CA ASN A 249 -5.48 -0.82 -11.11
C ASN A 249 -5.99 -1.54 -12.37
N VAL A 250 -5.21 -2.48 -12.92
CA VAL A 250 -5.65 -3.31 -14.04
C VAL A 250 -6.59 -4.42 -13.55
N ALA A 251 -6.24 -5.14 -12.49
CA ALA A 251 -7.07 -6.24 -11.98
C ALA A 251 -8.47 -5.76 -11.56
N LEU A 252 -8.60 -4.57 -11.01
CA LEU A 252 -9.87 -3.97 -10.63
C LEU A 252 -10.60 -3.29 -11.80
N GLY A 253 -9.97 -3.21 -12.99
CA GLY A 253 -10.59 -2.65 -14.20
C GLY A 253 -10.63 -1.12 -14.22
N VAL A 254 -9.74 -0.46 -13.47
CA VAL A 254 -9.54 1.00 -13.57
C VAL A 254 -8.89 1.34 -14.92
N TYR A 255 -7.96 0.49 -15.34
CA TYR A 255 -7.36 0.48 -16.68
C TYR A 255 -7.46 -0.92 -17.28
N THR A 256 -7.41 -1.01 -18.62
CA THR A 256 -7.52 -2.31 -19.30
C THR A 256 -6.18 -3.06 -19.31
N THR A 257 -5.08 -2.31 -19.45
CA THR A 257 -3.72 -2.86 -19.52
C THR A 257 -2.74 -2.03 -18.70
N ILE A 258 -1.57 -2.60 -18.40
CA ILE A 258 -0.48 -1.88 -17.71
C ILE A 258 0.01 -0.67 -18.53
N ASP A 259 -0.04 -0.75 -19.87
CA ASP A 259 0.37 0.35 -20.74
C ASP A 259 -0.46 1.62 -20.57
N GLU A 260 -1.72 1.46 -20.14
CA GLU A 260 -2.64 2.58 -19.94
C GLU A 260 -2.48 3.26 -18.56
N VAL A 261 -1.79 2.63 -17.61
CA VAL A 261 -1.57 3.24 -16.29
C VAL A 261 -0.62 4.43 -16.42
N PRO A 262 -1.03 5.66 -16.06
CA PRO A 262 -0.36 6.91 -16.50
C PRO A 262 0.89 7.26 -15.67
N VAL A 263 1.74 6.28 -15.32
CA VAL A 263 2.90 6.49 -14.42
C VAL A 263 3.85 7.55 -14.98
N ARG A 264 4.16 7.50 -16.30
CA ARG A 264 5.04 8.50 -16.93
C ARG A 264 4.44 9.89 -16.91
N GLU A 265 3.14 10.00 -17.17
CA GLU A 265 2.43 11.28 -17.17
C GLU A 265 2.47 11.93 -15.78
N LEU A 266 2.19 11.15 -14.74
CA LEU A 266 2.29 11.59 -13.34
C LEU A 266 3.71 12.05 -12.99
N MET A 267 4.73 11.28 -13.40
CA MET A 267 6.14 11.63 -13.18
C MET A 267 6.54 12.89 -13.94
N ALA A 268 6.08 13.04 -15.19
CA ALA A 268 6.38 14.20 -16.05
C ALA A 268 5.74 15.49 -15.52
N ALA A 269 4.58 15.39 -14.86
CA ALA A 269 3.93 16.50 -14.17
C ALA A 269 4.66 16.92 -12.89
N GLY A 270 5.73 16.24 -12.48
CA GLY A 270 6.50 16.53 -11.27
C GLY A 270 5.92 15.94 -9.98
N VAL A 271 4.95 15.03 -10.09
CA VAL A 271 4.35 14.34 -8.93
C VAL A 271 5.31 13.28 -8.41
N ASP A 272 5.49 13.19 -7.11
CA ASP A 272 6.22 12.08 -6.49
C ASP A 272 5.37 10.81 -6.53
N VAL A 273 5.74 9.89 -7.41
CA VAL A 273 5.09 8.59 -7.59
C VAL A 273 5.87 7.51 -6.87
N ALA A 274 5.22 6.79 -5.96
CA ALA A 274 5.72 5.55 -5.38
C ALA A 274 4.88 4.39 -5.91
N LEU A 275 5.53 3.30 -6.34
CA LEU A 275 4.80 2.08 -6.68
C LEU A 275 4.42 1.33 -5.40
N GLY A 276 3.23 0.73 -5.39
CA GLY A 276 2.72 -0.13 -4.33
C GLY A 276 2.22 -1.47 -4.87
N ALA A 277 2.21 -2.50 -4.03
CA ALA A 277 1.67 -3.82 -4.40
C ALA A 277 0.20 -3.97 -4.00
N ASP A 278 -0.32 -3.09 -3.15
CA ASP A 278 -1.69 -3.09 -2.64
C ASP A 278 -2.00 -4.39 -1.86
N ASP A 279 -2.61 -5.36 -2.50
CA ASP A 279 -2.94 -6.69 -1.96
C ASP A 279 -2.26 -7.81 -2.77
N PRO A 280 -0.97 -8.12 -2.58
CA PRO A 280 -0.27 -9.17 -3.32
C PRO A 280 -0.98 -10.52 -3.33
N LEU A 281 -1.67 -10.86 -2.26
CA LEU A 281 -2.50 -12.07 -2.17
C LEU A 281 -3.60 -12.11 -3.24
N LEU A 282 -4.17 -10.97 -3.60
CA LEU A 282 -5.30 -10.89 -4.53
C LEU A 282 -4.88 -10.48 -5.94
N PHE A 283 -3.77 -9.76 -6.08
CA PHE A 283 -3.29 -9.27 -7.39
C PHE A 283 -2.09 -10.06 -7.92
N GLY A 284 -1.59 -11.05 -7.19
CA GLY A 284 -0.59 -12.01 -7.65
C GLY A 284 0.81 -11.45 -7.85
N THR A 285 1.09 -10.21 -7.45
CA THR A 285 2.43 -9.61 -7.61
C THR A 285 2.81 -8.73 -6.44
N ARG A 286 4.12 -8.71 -6.11
CA ARG A 286 4.73 -7.91 -5.06
C ARG A 286 5.45 -6.69 -5.65
N LEU A 287 6.17 -5.92 -4.83
CA LEU A 287 6.69 -4.62 -5.26
C LEU A 287 7.70 -4.73 -6.42
N ALA A 288 8.66 -5.65 -6.38
CA ALA A 288 9.59 -5.82 -7.51
C ALA A 288 8.86 -6.19 -8.81
N GLY A 289 7.75 -6.93 -8.70
CA GLY A 289 6.87 -7.23 -9.82
C GLY A 289 6.21 -5.99 -10.42
N GLN A 290 5.81 -4.99 -9.63
CA GLN A 290 5.25 -3.73 -10.13
C GLN A 290 6.27 -2.99 -11.02
N TYR A 291 7.53 -2.92 -10.57
CA TYR A 291 8.63 -2.37 -11.37
C TYR A 291 8.87 -3.18 -12.64
N ALA A 292 8.81 -4.51 -12.56
CA ALA A 292 8.95 -5.40 -13.72
C ALA A 292 7.82 -5.22 -14.74
N LEU A 293 6.59 -5.02 -14.29
CA LEU A 293 5.44 -4.73 -15.17
C LEU A 293 5.65 -3.44 -15.97
N LEU A 294 6.11 -2.36 -15.33
CA LEU A 294 6.40 -1.11 -16.06
C LEU A 294 7.55 -1.26 -17.04
N ARG A 295 8.59 -2.02 -16.66
CA ARG A 295 9.71 -2.32 -17.58
C ARG A 295 9.22 -3.10 -18.80
N ALA A 296 8.39 -4.13 -18.58
CA ALA A 296 7.95 -5.01 -19.67
C ALA A 296 6.90 -4.35 -20.57
N ALA A 297 5.87 -3.75 -19.99
CA ALA A 297 4.74 -3.20 -20.74
C ALA A 297 5.04 -1.79 -21.27
N GLN A 298 5.56 -0.91 -20.42
CA GLN A 298 5.80 0.49 -20.81
C GLN A 298 7.24 0.79 -21.22
N ASN A 299 8.14 -0.21 -21.30
CA ASN A 299 9.55 -0.01 -21.64
C ASN A 299 10.28 1.00 -20.73
N PHE A 300 10.01 0.96 -19.41
CA PHE A 300 10.75 1.78 -18.45
C PHE A 300 12.22 1.40 -18.44
N SER A 301 13.09 2.39 -18.64
CA SER A 301 14.53 2.23 -18.53
C SER A 301 14.98 2.03 -17.07
N ASP A 302 16.22 1.56 -16.87
CA ASP A 302 16.81 1.46 -15.54
C ASP A 302 16.86 2.83 -14.84
N ASP A 303 17.09 3.93 -15.57
CA ASP A 303 17.09 5.29 -15.03
C ASP A 303 15.70 5.75 -14.56
N GLU A 304 14.64 5.47 -15.33
CA GLU A 304 13.26 5.78 -14.93
C GLU A 304 12.82 4.97 -13.71
N LEU A 305 13.20 3.68 -13.63
CA LEU A 305 12.89 2.82 -12.48
C LEU A 305 13.67 3.27 -11.23
N ALA A 306 14.92 3.69 -11.40
CA ALA A 306 15.69 4.28 -10.30
C ALA A 306 15.06 5.59 -9.82
N GLU A 307 14.53 6.42 -10.72
CA GLU A 307 13.83 7.66 -10.32
C GLU A 307 12.53 7.34 -9.55
N LEU A 308 11.76 6.32 -9.94
CA LEU A 308 10.62 5.86 -9.14
C LEU A 308 11.05 5.40 -7.74
N ALA A 309 12.15 4.66 -7.66
CA ALA A 309 12.70 4.24 -6.36
C ALA A 309 13.13 5.43 -5.51
N ARG A 310 13.82 6.44 -6.08
CA ARG A 310 14.16 7.69 -5.37
C ARG A 310 12.92 8.42 -4.85
N ARG A 311 11.86 8.51 -5.67
CA ARG A 311 10.60 9.17 -5.28
C ARG A 311 9.92 8.41 -4.14
N SER A 312 9.87 7.06 -4.18
CA SER A 312 9.33 6.27 -3.08
C SER A 312 10.09 6.50 -1.76
N LEU A 313 11.43 6.59 -1.82
CA LEU A 313 12.27 6.87 -0.65
C LEU A 313 12.04 8.28 -0.12
N ARG A 314 11.95 9.29 -0.99
CA ARG A 314 11.67 10.68 -0.58
C ARG A 314 10.30 10.85 0.06
N ALA A 315 9.29 10.16 -0.48
CA ALA A 315 7.91 10.20 0.03
C ALA A 315 7.69 9.36 1.30
N SER A 316 8.65 8.51 1.70
CA SER A 316 8.54 7.60 2.84
C SER A 316 8.70 8.31 4.19
N GLN A 317 8.21 7.63 5.25
CA GLN A 317 8.47 8.02 6.64
C GLN A 317 9.73 7.34 7.21
N ALA A 318 10.61 6.84 6.33
CA ALA A 318 11.88 6.25 6.74
C ALA A 318 12.77 7.28 7.48
N PRO A 319 13.53 6.86 8.52
CA PRO A 319 14.52 7.72 9.16
C PRO A 319 15.50 8.34 8.15
N ASP A 320 15.95 9.55 8.42
CA ASP A 320 16.78 10.33 7.50
C ASP A 320 18.08 9.63 7.09
N ASP A 321 18.72 8.96 8.03
CA ASP A 321 19.95 8.18 7.81
C ASP A 321 19.70 6.97 6.90
N LEU A 322 18.62 6.23 7.14
CA LEU A 322 18.20 5.11 6.28
C LEU A 322 17.87 5.61 4.87
N ARG A 323 17.11 6.69 4.77
CA ARG A 323 16.72 7.28 3.49
C ARG A 323 17.95 7.77 2.70
N ALA A 324 18.87 8.46 3.37
CA ALA A 324 20.11 8.93 2.73
C ALA A 324 20.97 7.75 2.23
N SER A 325 21.13 6.71 3.05
CA SER A 325 21.87 5.49 2.66
C SER A 325 21.20 4.78 1.48
N ALA A 326 19.87 4.67 1.49
CA ALA A 326 19.11 4.04 0.41
C ALA A 326 19.21 4.83 -0.91
N LEU A 327 19.14 6.17 -0.87
CA LEU A 327 19.33 7.01 -2.04
C LEU A 327 20.75 6.82 -2.64
N ALA A 328 21.80 6.77 -1.80
CA ALA A 328 23.13 6.45 -2.26
C ALA A 328 23.22 5.03 -2.88
N GLY A 329 22.46 4.08 -2.34
CA GLY A 329 22.34 2.73 -2.90
C GLY A 329 21.66 2.71 -4.27
N VAL A 330 20.69 3.59 -4.55
CA VAL A 330 20.10 3.74 -5.90
C VAL A 330 21.14 4.23 -6.91
N GLU A 331 21.99 5.19 -6.52
CA GLU A 331 23.10 5.66 -7.38
C GLU A 331 24.11 4.55 -7.66
N ALA A 332 24.47 3.77 -6.63
CA ALA A 332 25.37 2.61 -6.78
C ALA A 332 24.75 1.55 -7.72
N TRP A 333 23.45 1.27 -7.59
CA TRP A 333 22.72 0.35 -8.47
C TRP A 333 22.78 0.80 -9.93
N LEU A 334 22.68 2.11 -10.21
CA LEU A 334 22.85 2.66 -11.58
C LEU A 334 24.28 2.61 -12.07
N ALA A 335 25.26 2.79 -11.18
CA ALA A 335 26.68 2.81 -11.53
C ALA A 335 27.27 1.40 -11.76
N GLU A 336 26.64 0.33 -11.24
CA GLU A 336 27.10 -1.03 -11.50
C GLU A 336 27.22 -1.29 -13.00
N GLU A 337 28.37 -1.80 -13.45
CA GLU A 337 28.54 -2.19 -14.87
C GLU A 337 27.48 -3.25 -15.20
N ARG A 338 26.82 -3.07 -16.36
CA ARG A 338 25.89 -4.09 -16.91
C ARG A 338 26.71 -5.36 -17.07
N GLY A 339 26.53 -6.31 -16.16
CA GLY A 339 27.20 -7.59 -16.28
C GLY A 339 27.06 -8.08 -17.70
N THR A 340 28.16 -8.18 -18.39
CA THR A 340 28.27 -8.85 -19.69
C THR A 340 27.73 -10.26 -19.47
N MET A 341 26.52 -10.52 -19.94
CA MET A 341 26.11 -11.90 -20.15
C MET A 341 27.16 -12.46 -21.10
N ALA A 342 28.00 -13.37 -20.58
CA ALA A 342 28.85 -14.18 -21.43
C ALA A 342 27.97 -14.93 -22.44
N PRO A 343 28.45 -15.05 -23.69
CA PRO A 343 27.67 -15.64 -24.78
C PRO A 343 27.30 -17.12 -24.52
#